data_f8ed52da3f84707316cfedcd70b1d867
#
_entry.id   f8ed52da3f84707316cfedcd70b1d867
#
_cell.length_a   1.000
_cell.length_b   1.000
_cell.length_c   1.000
_cell.angle_alpha   90.00
_cell.angle_beta   90.00
_cell.angle_gamma   90.00
#
_symmetry.space_group_name_H-M   'P 1'
#
loop_
_entity.id
_entity.type
_entity.pdbx_description
1 polymer ?
#
loop_
_entity_poly.entity_id
_entity_poly.type
_entity_poly.pdbx_seq_one_letter_code
_entity_poly.pdbx_strand_id
1 'polypeptide(L)'
;MEFEISESFLVPPQVVYETWLDSAGHAAMTGSPASASEVVGGEFTAHDGYINGKNLELIPGKLIRQSWRTHEFDDSDPDSELEITLEPEGTGTRLTLKHTKLTGDGTHYKQGWIDHYFAPMKTHFEK
;
A
#
# COMPACT_ATOMS: atom_id res chain seq x y z
N MET A 1 1.22 6.45 -16.65
CA MET A 1 0.85 7.50 -15.68
C MET A 1 1.49 7.21 -14.34
N GLU A 2 1.87 8.24 -13.61
CA GLU A 2 2.36 8.08 -12.24
C GLU A 2 1.84 9.22 -11.36
N PHE A 3 1.82 8.98 -10.06
CA PHE A 3 1.46 10.01 -9.07
C PHE A 3 2.16 9.71 -7.73
N GLU A 4 2.21 10.73 -6.88
CA GLU A 4 2.78 10.62 -5.55
C GLU A 4 1.86 11.35 -4.58
N ILE A 5 1.52 10.68 -3.48
CA ILE A 5 0.68 11.22 -2.41
C ILE A 5 1.30 10.87 -1.07
N SER A 6 1.01 11.66 -0.04
CA SER A 6 1.53 11.38 1.29
C SER A 6 0.49 11.66 2.36
N GLU A 7 0.69 11.04 3.53
CA GLU A 7 -0.17 11.21 4.70
C GLU A 7 0.63 10.97 5.97
N SER A 8 0.17 11.55 7.08
CA SER A 8 0.78 11.36 8.39
C SER A 8 -0.08 10.44 9.24
N PHE A 9 0.58 9.57 10.01
CA PHE A 9 -0.09 8.64 10.93
C PHE A 9 0.53 8.76 12.32
N LEU A 10 -0.25 8.43 13.37
CA LEU A 10 0.13 8.65 14.76
C LEU A 10 0.93 7.50 15.39
N VAL A 11 1.37 6.53 14.59
CA VAL A 11 2.17 5.39 15.07
C VAL A 11 3.55 5.39 14.41
N PRO A 12 4.57 4.76 15.03
CA PRO A 12 5.93 4.73 14.46
C PRO A 12 5.99 3.99 13.11
N PRO A 13 7.02 4.28 12.28
CA PRO A 13 7.18 3.64 10.97
C PRO A 13 7.18 2.11 11.01
N GLN A 14 7.80 1.52 12.03
CA GLN A 14 7.84 0.06 12.15
C GLN A 14 6.44 -0.54 12.29
N VAL A 15 5.54 0.15 13.02
CA VAL A 15 4.16 -0.31 13.19
C VAL A 15 3.41 -0.27 11.86
N VAL A 16 3.56 0.81 11.08
CA VAL A 16 2.93 0.91 9.75
C VAL A 16 3.45 -0.19 8.83
N TYR A 17 4.77 -0.39 8.82
CA TYR A 17 5.43 -1.41 8.02
C TYR A 17 4.91 -2.82 8.35
N GLU A 18 4.90 -3.19 9.62
CA GLU A 18 4.45 -4.50 10.05
C GLU A 18 2.97 -4.73 9.76
N THR A 19 2.13 -3.71 9.98
CA THR A 19 0.69 -3.81 9.73
C THR A 19 0.41 -4.01 8.25
N TRP A 20 1.12 -3.30 7.39
CA TRP A 20 0.96 -3.41 5.93
C TRP A 20 1.28 -4.83 5.43
N LEU A 21 2.32 -5.45 5.98
CA LEU A 21 2.81 -6.76 5.52
C LEU A 21 2.22 -7.95 6.29
N ASP A 22 1.32 -7.71 7.23
CA ASP A 22 0.61 -8.74 7.98
C ASP A 22 -0.81 -8.89 7.44
N SER A 23 -1.22 -10.11 7.13
CA SER A 23 -2.55 -10.35 6.53
C SER A 23 -3.69 -9.81 7.41
N ALA A 24 -3.70 -10.15 8.69
CA ALA A 24 -4.72 -9.68 9.61
C ALA A 24 -4.65 -8.16 9.83
N GLY A 25 -3.43 -7.62 9.93
CA GLY A 25 -3.21 -6.19 10.10
C GLY A 25 -3.66 -5.38 8.90
N HIS A 26 -3.30 -5.83 7.69
CA HIS A 26 -3.71 -5.17 6.46
C HIS A 26 -5.24 -5.18 6.31
N ALA A 27 -5.88 -6.31 6.56
CA ALA A 27 -7.33 -6.40 6.54
C ALA A 27 -7.98 -5.47 7.57
N ALA A 28 -7.43 -5.40 8.77
CA ALA A 28 -7.96 -4.56 9.83
C ALA A 28 -7.83 -3.06 9.49
N MET A 29 -6.69 -2.63 8.95
CA MET A 29 -6.47 -1.21 8.65
C MET A 29 -7.29 -0.70 7.47
N THR A 30 -7.68 -1.58 6.54
CA THR A 30 -8.49 -1.18 5.38
C THR A 30 -9.96 -1.51 5.52
N GLY A 31 -10.31 -2.43 6.43
CA GLY A 31 -11.67 -2.91 6.59
C GLY A 31 -12.13 -3.88 5.51
N SER A 32 -11.20 -4.47 4.74
CA SER A 32 -11.50 -5.43 3.68
C SER A 32 -10.57 -6.63 3.76
N PRO A 33 -11.01 -7.83 3.30
CA PRO A 33 -10.15 -9.01 3.30
C PRO A 33 -8.84 -8.78 2.54
N ALA A 34 -7.73 -9.24 3.11
CA ALA A 34 -6.42 -9.11 2.52
C ALA A 34 -5.53 -10.29 2.90
N SER A 35 -4.55 -10.56 2.05
CA SER A 35 -3.49 -11.53 2.31
C SER A 35 -2.16 -10.82 2.03
N ALA A 36 -1.21 -10.91 2.94
CA ALA A 36 0.06 -10.21 2.81
C ALA A 36 1.22 -11.14 3.15
N SER A 37 2.44 -10.71 2.83
CA SER A 37 3.66 -11.47 3.08
C SER A 37 4.76 -10.53 3.55
N GLU A 38 5.63 -11.03 4.41
CA GLU A 38 6.76 -10.28 4.96
C GLU A 38 8.07 -10.55 4.22
N VAL A 39 8.03 -11.30 3.12
CA VAL A 39 9.26 -11.67 2.39
C VAL A 39 9.24 -11.16 0.96
N VAL A 40 10.42 -10.87 0.44
CA VAL A 40 10.59 -10.50 -0.98
C VAL A 40 10.17 -11.69 -1.85
N GLY A 41 9.41 -11.42 -2.90
CA GLY A 41 8.85 -12.44 -3.77
C GLY A 41 7.51 -13.00 -3.28
N GLY A 42 7.12 -12.70 -2.03
CA GLY A 42 5.82 -13.11 -1.50
C GLY A 42 4.68 -12.38 -2.18
N GLU A 43 3.56 -13.09 -2.40
CA GLU A 43 2.39 -12.52 -3.05
C GLU A 43 1.45 -11.88 -2.03
N PHE A 44 0.72 -10.86 -2.48
CA PHE A 44 -0.31 -10.23 -1.65
C PHE A 44 -1.60 -10.02 -2.44
N THR A 45 -2.72 -9.94 -1.71
CA THR A 45 -4.01 -9.48 -2.24
C THR A 45 -4.61 -8.48 -1.28
N ALA A 46 -5.46 -7.59 -1.79
CA ALA A 46 -6.16 -6.61 -0.97
C ALA A 46 -7.55 -6.35 -1.56
N HIS A 47 -8.43 -5.77 -0.75
CA HIS A 47 -9.81 -5.49 -1.13
C HIS A 47 -10.51 -6.70 -1.74
N ASP A 48 -10.45 -7.82 -1.00
CA ASP A 48 -11.10 -9.08 -1.36
C ASP A 48 -10.64 -9.62 -2.71
N GLY A 49 -9.33 -9.49 -3.00
CA GLY A 49 -8.73 -10.01 -4.22
C GLY A 49 -8.78 -9.08 -5.42
N TYR A 50 -9.42 -7.92 -5.30
CA TYR A 50 -9.46 -6.93 -6.38
C TYR A 50 -8.05 -6.45 -6.76
N ILE A 51 -7.17 -6.30 -5.76
CA ILE A 51 -5.77 -5.91 -5.94
C ILE A 51 -4.88 -7.12 -5.68
N ASN A 52 -3.84 -7.31 -6.50
CA ASN A 52 -2.83 -8.34 -6.26
C ASN A 52 -1.45 -7.90 -6.75
N GLY A 53 -0.41 -8.54 -6.23
CA GLY A 53 0.96 -8.26 -6.60
C GLY A 53 1.95 -9.08 -5.79
N LYS A 54 3.22 -8.65 -5.83
CA LYS A 54 4.33 -9.29 -5.14
C LYS A 54 5.23 -8.24 -4.49
N ASN A 55 5.86 -8.61 -3.38
CA ASN A 55 6.88 -7.77 -2.78
C ASN A 55 8.15 -7.82 -3.64
N LEU A 56 8.62 -6.65 -4.08
CA LEU A 56 9.81 -6.51 -4.90
C LEU A 56 11.04 -6.14 -4.06
N GLU A 57 10.86 -5.26 -3.08
CA GLU A 57 11.93 -4.82 -2.19
C GLU A 57 11.32 -4.44 -0.84
N LEU A 58 11.97 -4.85 0.24
CA LEU A 58 11.52 -4.57 1.61
C LEU A 58 12.70 -4.11 2.45
N ILE A 59 12.56 -2.93 3.08
CA ILE A 59 13.51 -2.44 4.07
C ILE A 59 12.70 -2.16 5.33
N PRO A 60 12.89 -2.96 6.40
CA PRO A 60 12.05 -2.86 7.61
C PRO A 60 11.93 -1.43 8.14
N GLY A 61 10.68 -0.99 8.32
CA GLY A 61 10.35 0.33 8.83
C GLY A 61 10.63 1.48 7.88
N LYS A 62 11.06 1.24 6.64
CA LYS A 62 11.48 2.30 5.72
C LYS A 62 10.88 2.22 4.33
N LEU A 63 10.84 1.02 3.73
CA LEU A 63 10.47 0.88 2.32
C LEU A 63 9.69 -0.39 2.07
N ILE A 64 8.59 -0.25 1.33
CA ILE A 64 7.84 -1.37 0.76
C ILE A 64 7.68 -1.06 -0.72
N ARG A 65 8.25 -1.90 -1.60
CA ARG A 65 8.09 -1.76 -3.04
C ARG A 65 7.43 -3.03 -3.57
N GLN A 66 6.34 -2.86 -4.32
CA GLN A 66 5.52 -3.99 -4.76
C GLN A 66 5.15 -3.84 -6.23
N SER A 67 4.97 -4.96 -6.94
CA SER A 67 4.22 -4.95 -8.18
C SER A 67 2.74 -4.86 -7.81
N TRP A 68 1.92 -4.28 -8.70
CA TRP A 68 0.53 -3.98 -8.36
C TRP A 68 -0.35 -4.01 -9.59
N ARG A 69 -1.50 -4.67 -9.46
CA ARG A 69 -2.53 -4.69 -10.50
C ARG A 69 -3.90 -4.95 -9.89
N THR A 70 -4.94 -4.62 -10.64
CA THR A 70 -6.32 -4.90 -10.25
C THR A 70 -7.00 -5.74 -11.31
N HIS A 71 -8.22 -6.18 -11.02
CA HIS A 71 -9.06 -6.88 -11.98
C HIS A 71 -9.45 -6.01 -13.19
N GLU A 72 -9.25 -4.67 -13.10
CA GLU A 72 -9.52 -3.76 -14.20
C GLU A 72 -8.38 -3.70 -15.24
N PHE A 73 -7.20 -4.25 -14.91
CA PHE A 73 -6.10 -4.34 -15.87
C PHE A 73 -6.42 -5.39 -16.93
N ASP A 74 -6.09 -5.10 -18.19
CA ASP A 74 -6.14 -6.11 -19.25
C ASP A 74 -5.00 -7.12 -19.03
N ASP A 75 -5.19 -8.36 -19.51
CA ASP A 75 -4.17 -9.39 -19.42
C ASP A 75 -2.86 -8.96 -20.08
N SER A 76 -2.95 -8.12 -21.12
CA SER A 76 -1.80 -7.60 -21.85
C SER A 76 -1.12 -6.43 -21.14
N ASP A 77 -1.75 -5.83 -20.13
CA ASP A 77 -1.14 -4.72 -19.38
C ASP A 77 -0.07 -5.25 -18.44
N PRO A 78 1.12 -4.63 -18.40
CA PRO A 78 2.12 -5.00 -17.41
C PRO A 78 1.68 -4.58 -16.02
N ASP A 79 2.25 -5.20 -14.99
CA ASP A 79 2.03 -4.76 -13.62
C ASP A 79 2.52 -3.33 -13.44
N SER A 80 1.80 -2.54 -12.67
CA SER A 80 2.29 -1.25 -12.20
C SER A 80 3.22 -1.47 -11.01
N GLU A 81 3.81 -0.41 -10.49
CA GLU A 81 4.73 -0.49 -9.37
C GLU A 81 4.33 0.49 -8.28
N LEU A 82 4.30 -0.01 -7.05
CA LEU A 82 3.97 0.75 -5.86
C LEU A 82 5.21 0.87 -4.99
N GLU A 83 5.52 2.10 -4.56
CA GLU A 83 6.62 2.36 -3.65
C GLU A 83 6.09 3.13 -2.45
N ILE A 84 6.25 2.55 -1.26
CA ILE A 84 5.84 3.18 -0.01
C ILE A 84 7.08 3.46 0.80
N THR A 85 7.31 4.74 1.09
CA THR A 85 8.43 5.20 1.90
C THR A 85 7.89 5.67 3.25
N LEU A 86 8.53 5.25 4.33
CA LEU A 86 8.14 5.58 5.70
C LEU A 86 9.25 6.35 6.37
N GLU A 87 8.90 7.52 6.92
CA GLU A 87 9.85 8.37 7.63
C GLU A 87 9.30 8.76 9.00
N PRO A 88 10.14 8.80 10.05
CA PRO A 88 9.70 9.31 11.34
C PRO A 88 9.25 10.76 11.23
N GLU A 89 8.11 11.07 11.86
CA GLU A 89 7.58 12.43 11.95
C GLU A 89 7.11 12.64 13.38
N GLY A 90 7.95 13.25 14.23
CA GLY A 90 7.69 13.29 15.66
C GLY A 90 7.65 11.87 16.24
N THR A 91 6.56 11.50 16.90
CA THR A 91 6.34 10.15 17.40
C THR A 91 5.56 9.28 16.39
N GLY A 92 5.22 9.84 15.24
CA GLY A 92 4.45 9.17 14.21
C GLY A 92 5.23 8.93 12.92
N THR A 93 4.52 8.85 11.81
CA THR A 93 5.08 8.50 10.51
C THR A 93 4.56 9.41 9.41
N ARG A 94 5.44 9.84 8.51
CA ARG A 94 5.07 10.38 7.21
C ARG A 94 5.21 9.24 6.19
N LEU A 95 4.09 8.83 5.61
CA LEU A 95 4.07 7.82 4.56
C LEU A 95 3.95 8.53 3.22
N THR A 96 4.86 8.21 2.30
CA THR A 96 4.79 8.69 0.91
C THR A 96 4.55 7.50 0.01
N LEU A 97 3.50 7.57 -0.80
CA LEU A 97 3.10 6.53 -1.73
C LEU A 97 3.33 7.03 -3.15
N LYS A 98 4.20 6.33 -3.88
CA LYS A 98 4.48 6.62 -5.28
C LYS A 98 4.01 5.44 -6.13
N HIS A 99 3.08 5.70 -7.05
CA HIS A 99 2.54 4.68 -7.94
C HIS A 99 2.98 5.01 -9.36
N THR A 100 3.72 4.11 -9.98
CA THR A 100 4.32 4.29 -11.30
C THR A 100 3.91 3.19 -12.26
N LYS A 101 4.19 3.38 -13.54
CA LYS A 101 3.98 2.38 -14.60
C LYS A 101 2.51 2.00 -14.82
N LEU A 102 1.58 2.86 -14.40
CA LEU A 102 0.17 2.65 -14.69
C LEU A 102 -0.10 2.88 -16.18
N THR A 103 -0.82 1.95 -16.81
CA THR A 103 -1.24 2.08 -18.20
C THR A 103 -2.46 2.98 -18.27
N GLY A 104 -2.41 4.02 -19.11
CA GLY A 104 -3.53 4.94 -19.27
C GLY A 104 -3.72 5.90 -18.09
N ASP A 105 -4.96 6.37 -17.91
CA ASP A 105 -5.30 7.32 -16.84
C ASP A 105 -5.62 6.56 -15.55
N GLY A 106 -4.75 6.74 -14.56
CA GLY A 106 -4.90 6.12 -13.24
C GLY A 106 -5.45 7.06 -12.15
N THR A 107 -6.10 8.16 -12.54
CA THR A 107 -6.61 9.15 -11.59
C THR A 107 -7.56 8.52 -10.56
N HIS A 108 -8.39 7.57 -10.97
CA HIS A 108 -9.30 6.88 -10.03
C HIS A 108 -8.55 6.03 -9.01
N TYR A 109 -7.35 5.53 -9.33
CA TYR A 109 -6.51 4.82 -8.36
C TYR A 109 -5.93 5.78 -7.32
N LYS A 110 -5.55 6.99 -7.75
CA LYS A 110 -5.08 8.02 -6.81
C LYS A 110 -6.16 8.34 -5.78
N GLN A 111 -7.39 8.57 -6.23
CA GLN A 111 -8.51 8.81 -5.32
C GLN A 111 -8.80 7.57 -4.47
N GLY A 112 -8.69 6.39 -5.04
CA GLY A 112 -8.87 5.13 -4.32
C GLY A 112 -7.88 4.96 -3.16
N TRP A 113 -6.61 5.34 -3.35
CA TRP A 113 -5.63 5.31 -2.27
C TRP A 113 -6.03 6.20 -1.10
N ILE A 114 -6.59 7.38 -1.39
CA ILE A 114 -7.05 8.30 -0.36
C ILE A 114 -8.27 7.74 0.35
N ASP A 115 -9.29 7.27 -0.39
CA ASP A 115 -10.58 6.86 0.17
C ASP A 115 -10.54 5.49 0.83
N HIS A 116 -9.76 4.54 0.27
CA HIS A 116 -9.80 3.14 0.70
C HIS A 116 -8.56 2.69 1.47
N TYR A 117 -7.53 3.53 1.55
CA TYR A 117 -6.34 3.27 2.34
C TYR A 117 -6.10 4.36 3.37
N PHE A 118 -5.79 5.59 2.94
CA PHE A 118 -5.40 6.64 3.88
C PHE A 118 -6.51 6.97 4.89
N ALA A 119 -7.75 7.10 4.44
CA ALA A 119 -8.86 7.41 5.34
C ALA A 119 -9.08 6.32 6.40
N PRO A 120 -9.25 5.02 6.03
CA PRO A 120 -9.41 3.97 7.04
C PRO A 120 -8.15 3.76 7.89
N MET A 121 -6.96 3.93 7.32
CA MET A 121 -5.71 3.82 8.08
C MET A 121 -5.60 4.91 9.15
N LYS A 122 -6.02 6.14 8.84
CA LYS A 122 -6.03 7.23 9.83
C LYS A 122 -6.88 6.84 11.03
N THR A 123 -8.08 6.32 10.78
CA THR A 123 -8.96 5.86 11.85
C THR A 123 -8.35 4.71 12.64
N HIS A 124 -7.76 3.75 11.96
CA HIS A 124 -7.16 2.57 12.58
C HIS A 124 -5.99 2.94 13.50
N PHE A 125 -5.09 3.82 13.02
CA PHE A 125 -3.88 4.19 13.76
C PHE A 125 -4.07 5.32 14.77
N GLU A 126 -5.25 5.93 14.83
CA GLU A 126 -5.57 6.96 15.82
C GLU A 126 -6.16 6.39 17.13
N LYS A 127 -6.33 5.09 17.19
CA LYS A 127 -6.91 4.43 18.38
C LYS A 127 -5.89 4.26 19.48
#